data_c78bb34b43e7702886822867112378de
#
_entry.id   c78bb34b43e7702886822867112378de
#
_cell.length_a   1.000
_cell.length_b   1.000
_cell.length_c   1.000
_cell.angle_alpha   90.00
_cell.angle_beta   90.00
_cell.angle_gamma   90.00
#
_symmetry.space_group_name_H-M   'P 1'
#
loop_
_entity.id
_entity.type
_entity.pdbx_description
1 polymer ?
#
loop_
_entity_poly.entity_id
_entity_poly.type
_entity_poly.pdbx_seq_one_letter_code
_entity_poly.pdbx_strand_id
1 'polypeptide(L)'
;MEELKYVIEDSTIAELLGVQNFSTDEAAILELVKNAYDANALNLKIIFRNNELQFVDNGIGMNEEDIKEHWMHIGKSDKKYEIVDENNKTRIQAGSKGVGRFALSRLGRSVCMKSKKQKSVGVIWKTDWNTSVLEENSAACDKGTDITIVGLREKWNKKRIENLCKYLEKTYYDTSMEIRIIADKYDKIVPVHFPKAEAGINCRSNIALQYSDGALTTTVKSDEFESSASRYCPDVDIKKFEIKTDVIKELKGTEIVELVDDDIDSVIKELGDFSANFFFNLTSSNEDKDKFMYKYLDTPQNVESGIILYRNAFSISSYEGKKDWLGLGKRSRKSPAAASHPSGAWRVRENQMAGYVLIDKKENAVLQDMANRQGLDENIYYQLFVEIILIGIKEFERYRQNIIRKINIKNQPDEQKATPVSDRVISKPSSINEFTR
;
A
#
# COMPACT_ATOMS: atom_id res chain seq x y z
N MET A 1 19.20 49.36 2.39
CA MET A 1 19.02 48.02 1.81
C MET A 1 17.55 47.90 1.50
N GLU A 2 17.21 47.62 0.25
CA GLU A 2 15.82 47.41 -0.17
C GLU A 2 15.56 45.90 -0.13
N GLU A 3 14.47 45.50 0.55
CA GLU A 3 14.05 44.10 0.54
C GLU A 3 13.24 43.81 -0.72
N LEU A 4 13.72 42.93 -1.56
CA LEU A 4 13.01 42.45 -2.75
C LEU A 4 12.32 41.12 -2.46
N LYS A 5 11.05 41.00 -2.91
CA LYS A 5 10.27 39.75 -2.84
C LYS A 5 9.95 39.28 -4.25
N TYR A 6 9.94 37.97 -4.45
CA TYR A 6 9.46 37.42 -5.71
C TYR A 6 7.96 37.66 -5.86
N VAL A 7 7.55 38.09 -7.03
CA VAL A 7 6.15 38.19 -7.43
C VAL A 7 5.93 37.18 -8.55
N ILE A 8 4.93 36.32 -8.40
CA ILE A 8 4.63 35.25 -9.35
C ILE A 8 3.16 35.42 -9.77
N GLU A 9 2.90 35.40 -11.08
CA GLU A 9 1.56 35.46 -11.63
C GLU A 9 0.76 34.20 -11.28
N ASP A 10 -0.52 34.33 -10.92
CA ASP A 10 -1.40 33.24 -10.51
C ASP A 10 -1.50 32.14 -11.55
N SER A 11 -1.57 32.49 -12.85
CA SER A 11 -1.58 31.55 -13.96
C SER A 11 -0.29 30.72 -14.07
N THR A 12 0.86 31.33 -13.79
CA THR A 12 2.15 30.65 -13.78
C THR A 12 2.22 29.64 -12.63
N ILE A 13 1.74 30.01 -11.45
CA ILE A 13 1.65 29.11 -10.30
C ILE A 13 0.74 27.92 -10.61
N ALA A 14 -0.45 28.19 -11.17
CA ALA A 14 -1.42 27.17 -11.54
C ALA A 14 -0.86 26.19 -12.59
N GLU A 15 -0.07 26.68 -13.54
CA GLU A 15 0.61 25.85 -14.54
C GLU A 15 1.70 24.98 -13.91
N LEU A 16 2.62 25.56 -13.13
CA LEU A 16 3.76 24.84 -12.55
C LEU A 16 3.35 23.87 -11.47
N LEU A 17 2.51 24.28 -10.52
CA LEU A 17 2.10 23.45 -9.36
C LEU A 17 0.90 22.55 -9.67
N GLY A 18 0.17 22.82 -10.74
CA GLY A 18 -0.98 22.05 -11.16
C GLY A 18 -0.70 21.23 -12.40
N VAL A 19 -0.75 21.85 -13.59
CA VAL A 19 -0.71 21.12 -14.85
C VAL A 19 0.57 20.29 -15.01
N GLN A 20 1.73 20.85 -14.66
CA GLN A 20 3.02 20.19 -14.82
C GLN A 20 3.39 19.27 -13.67
N ASN A 21 2.89 19.52 -12.46
CA ASN A 21 3.24 18.72 -11.28
C ASN A 21 2.49 17.39 -11.19
N PHE A 22 1.31 17.27 -11.80
CA PHE A 22 0.53 16.03 -11.81
C PHE A 22 0.69 15.30 -13.15
N SER A 23 1.25 14.10 -13.11
CA SER A 23 1.46 13.26 -14.30
C SER A 23 0.15 12.77 -14.93
N THR A 24 -0.90 12.56 -14.11
CA THR A 24 -2.22 12.06 -14.54
C THR A 24 -3.35 12.81 -13.83
N ASP A 25 -4.53 12.82 -14.44
CA ASP A 25 -5.73 13.41 -13.82
C ASP A 25 -6.18 12.58 -12.61
N GLU A 26 -5.97 11.27 -12.64
CA GLU A 26 -6.27 10.36 -11.54
C GLU A 26 -5.46 10.73 -10.28
N ALA A 27 -4.17 11.09 -10.46
CA ALA A 27 -3.33 11.57 -9.36
C ALA A 27 -3.81 12.93 -8.82
N ALA A 28 -4.28 13.81 -9.69
CA ALA A 28 -4.87 15.09 -9.29
C ALA A 28 -6.18 14.87 -8.50
N ILE A 29 -7.05 13.96 -8.95
CA ILE A 29 -8.27 13.57 -8.22
C ILE A 29 -7.93 13.00 -6.85
N LEU A 30 -6.90 12.15 -6.74
CA LEU A 30 -6.46 11.59 -5.46
C LEU A 30 -6.06 12.68 -4.45
N GLU A 31 -5.42 13.77 -4.90
CA GLU A 31 -5.10 14.89 -4.00
C GLU A 31 -6.36 15.61 -3.48
N LEU A 32 -7.43 15.68 -4.29
CA LEU A 32 -8.71 16.22 -3.82
C LEU A 32 -9.41 15.26 -2.85
N VAL A 33 -9.29 13.95 -3.08
CA VAL A 33 -9.75 12.92 -2.13
C VAL A 33 -9.01 13.06 -0.79
N LYS A 34 -7.69 13.25 -0.81
CA LYS A 34 -6.89 13.51 0.41
C LYS A 34 -7.32 14.79 1.11
N ASN A 35 -7.67 15.85 0.37
CA ASN A 35 -8.17 17.09 0.97
C ASN A 35 -9.50 16.89 1.68
N ALA A 36 -10.45 16.14 1.10
CA ALA A 36 -11.70 15.79 1.76
C ALA A 36 -11.47 14.92 3.01
N TYR A 37 -10.56 13.96 2.93
CA TYR A 37 -10.14 13.12 4.06
C TYR A 37 -9.54 13.98 5.19
N ASP A 38 -8.63 14.88 4.86
CA ASP A 38 -7.98 15.81 5.80
C ASP A 38 -8.97 16.82 6.39
N ALA A 39 -10.06 17.14 5.66
CA ALA A 39 -11.17 17.94 6.16
C ALA A 39 -12.13 17.14 7.06
N ASN A 40 -11.77 15.91 7.42
CA ASN A 40 -12.57 15.03 8.26
C ASN A 40 -13.94 14.66 7.67
N ALA A 41 -14.04 14.60 6.34
CA ALA A 41 -15.26 14.16 5.68
C ALA A 41 -15.54 12.68 5.96
N LEU A 42 -16.81 12.35 6.15
CA LEU A 42 -17.28 10.96 6.21
C LEU A 42 -17.78 10.47 4.86
N ASN A 43 -18.16 11.41 3.99
CA ASN A 43 -18.67 11.12 2.66
C ASN A 43 -18.07 12.08 1.64
N LEU A 44 -17.58 11.53 0.53
CA LEU A 44 -17.13 12.26 -0.64
C LEU A 44 -17.85 11.74 -1.88
N LYS A 45 -18.52 12.62 -2.63
CA LYS A 45 -19.10 12.32 -3.93
C LYS A 45 -18.24 12.94 -5.02
N ILE A 46 -17.86 12.15 -6.02
CA ILE A 46 -17.18 12.58 -7.25
C ILE A 46 -18.16 12.41 -8.39
N ILE A 47 -18.61 13.53 -8.97
CA ILE A 47 -19.74 13.55 -9.91
C ILE A 47 -19.27 14.07 -11.26
N PHE A 48 -19.40 13.27 -12.30
CA PHE A 48 -19.10 13.61 -13.69
C PHE A 48 -20.38 13.98 -14.43
N ARG A 49 -20.45 15.20 -14.96
CA ARG A 49 -21.60 15.70 -15.75
C ARG A 49 -21.10 16.44 -16.99
N ASN A 50 -21.28 15.84 -18.18
CA ASN A 50 -20.85 16.46 -19.45
C ASN A 50 -19.39 16.95 -19.37
N ASN A 51 -19.21 18.29 -19.34
CA ASN A 51 -17.90 18.95 -19.28
C ASN A 51 -17.58 19.51 -17.88
N GLU A 52 -18.17 18.91 -16.85
CA GLU A 52 -18.02 19.32 -15.45
C GLU A 52 -17.63 18.14 -14.56
N LEU A 53 -16.78 18.38 -13.58
CA LEU A 53 -16.42 17.47 -12.53
C LEU A 53 -16.67 18.13 -11.18
N GLN A 54 -17.48 17.50 -10.33
CA GLN A 54 -17.87 18.05 -9.04
C GLN A 54 -17.38 17.12 -7.91
N PHE A 55 -16.84 17.72 -6.85
CA PHE A 55 -16.49 17.07 -5.60
C PHE A 55 -17.35 17.64 -4.49
N VAL A 56 -18.09 16.80 -3.79
CA VAL A 56 -18.96 17.21 -2.68
C VAL A 56 -18.59 16.40 -1.45
N ASP A 57 -18.07 17.06 -0.43
CA ASP A 57 -17.74 16.46 0.86
C ASP A 57 -18.54 17.08 1.99
N ASN A 58 -18.71 16.31 3.08
CA ASN A 58 -19.35 16.77 4.32
C ASN A 58 -18.33 17.03 5.44
N GLY A 59 -17.11 17.44 5.08
CA GLY A 59 -16.04 17.75 6.02
C GLY A 59 -16.30 19.02 6.85
N ILE A 60 -15.25 19.51 7.50
CA ILE A 60 -15.35 20.71 8.37
C ILE A 60 -15.72 21.97 7.61
N GLY A 61 -15.46 22.02 6.29
CA GLY A 61 -15.64 23.20 5.46
C GLY A 61 -14.67 24.34 5.79
N MET A 62 -14.86 25.48 5.11
CA MET A 62 -14.04 26.69 5.25
C MET A 62 -14.94 27.92 5.38
N ASN A 63 -14.49 28.91 6.16
CA ASN A 63 -15.05 30.23 6.21
C ASN A 63 -14.18 31.24 5.42
N GLU A 64 -14.52 32.53 5.44
CA GLU A 64 -13.78 33.56 4.73
C GLU A 64 -12.32 33.69 5.17
N GLU A 65 -12.05 33.60 6.46
CA GLU A 65 -10.72 33.67 7.05
C GLU A 65 -9.88 32.46 6.62
N ASP A 66 -10.45 31.23 6.67
CA ASP A 66 -9.80 30.02 6.21
C ASP A 66 -9.39 30.13 4.72
N ILE A 67 -10.22 30.76 3.87
CA ILE A 67 -9.87 30.99 2.47
C ILE A 67 -8.70 31.96 2.35
N LYS A 68 -8.77 33.10 3.04
CA LYS A 68 -7.73 34.14 2.95
C LYS A 68 -6.40 33.69 3.53
N GLU A 69 -6.41 33.07 4.72
CA GLU A 69 -5.21 32.78 5.49
C GLU A 69 -4.57 31.43 5.15
N HIS A 70 -5.35 30.45 4.64
CA HIS A 70 -4.87 29.10 4.38
C HIS A 70 -5.03 28.68 2.91
N TRP A 71 -6.23 28.87 2.34
CA TRP A 71 -6.47 28.44 0.96
C TRP A 71 -5.68 29.25 -0.07
N MET A 72 -5.54 30.55 0.10
CA MET A 72 -4.79 31.43 -0.80
C MET A 72 -3.28 31.51 -0.48
N HIS A 73 -2.82 30.97 0.67
CA HIS A 73 -1.40 30.94 1.01
C HIS A 73 -0.69 29.71 0.45
N ILE A 74 0.35 29.90 -0.35
CA ILE A 74 1.17 28.82 -0.93
C ILE A 74 2.27 28.44 0.05
N GLY A 75 2.44 27.12 0.28
CA GLY A 75 3.50 26.61 1.15
C GLY A 75 3.22 26.75 2.65
N LYS A 76 2.13 27.38 3.07
CA LYS A 76 1.67 27.40 4.45
C LYS A 76 0.69 26.25 4.66
N SER A 77 0.97 25.41 5.62
CA SER A 77 0.06 24.32 6.03
C SER A 77 0.01 24.30 7.55
N ASP A 78 -1.16 24.62 8.11
CA ASP A 78 -1.43 24.51 9.55
C ASP A 78 -2.03 23.14 9.90
N LYS A 79 -1.91 22.17 8.99
CA LYS A 79 -2.39 20.81 9.22
C LYS A 79 -1.67 20.19 10.40
N LYS A 80 -2.44 19.77 11.38
CA LYS A 80 -1.97 19.01 12.53
C LYS A 80 -1.65 17.59 12.08
N TYR A 81 -0.86 16.87 12.85
CA TYR A 81 -0.61 15.46 12.59
C TYR A 81 -1.92 14.65 12.66
N GLU A 82 -2.72 14.91 13.68
CA GLU A 82 -3.97 14.21 13.96
C GLU A 82 -5.15 15.17 14.03
N ILE A 83 -6.30 14.70 13.56
CA ILE A 83 -7.61 15.31 13.79
C ILE A 83 -8.56 14.26 14.36
N VAL A 84 -9.44 14.70 15.25
CA VAL A 84 -10.47 13.87 15.85
C VAL A 84 -11.79 14.14 15.13
N ASP A 85 -12.46 13.11 14.67
CA ASP A 85 -13.76 13.23 14.02
C ASP A 85 -14.92 13.37 15.03
N GLU A 86 -16.13 13.60 14.50
CA GLU A 86 -17.34 13.76 15.32
C GLU A 86 -17.68 12.51 16.15
N ASN A 87 -17.10 11.36 15.81
CA ASN A 87 -17.26 10.08 16.50
C ASN A 87 -16.08 9.78 17.44
N ASN A 88 -15.23 10.75 17.75
CA ASN A 88 -14.00 10.62 18.52
C ASN A 88 -12.97 9.65 17.91
N LYS A 89 -13.05 9.40 16.59
CA LYS A 89 -12.05 8.62 15.87
C LYS A 89 -10.94 9.54 15.38
N THR A 90 -9.72 9.22 15.74
CA THR A 90 -8.53 9.96 15.30
C THR A 90 -8.19 9.60 13.86
N ARG A 91 -7.96 10.62 13.02
CA ARG A 91 -7.40 10.50 11.66
C ARG A 91 -6.05 11.17 11.58
N ILE A 92 -5.14 10.54 10.86
CA ILE A 92 -3.83 11.12 10.54
C ILE A 92 -3.93 11.82 9.20
N GLN A 93 -3.60 13.10 9.16
CA GLN A 93 -3.72 13.89 7.95
C GLN A 93 -2.69 13.48 6.88
N ALA A 94 -3.16 13.30 5.65
CA ALA A 94 -2.34 12.84 4.53
C ALA A 94 -1.48 13.95 3.92
N GLY A 95 -2.03 15.17 3.79
CA GLY A 95 -1.35 16.31 3.17
C GLY A 95 -0.44 17.09 4.11
N SER A 96 0.66 17.64 3.61
CA SER A 96 1.61 18.43 4.41
C SER A 96 2.13 19.69 3.72
N LYS A 97 2.06 19.81 2.41
CA LYS A 97 2.80 20.84 1.65
C LYS A 97 1.97 22.09 1.24
N GLY A 98 0.64 22.08 1.46
CA GLY A 98 -0.22 23.22 1.13
C GLY A 98 -0.33 23.57 -0.38
N VAL A 99 -0.04 22.64 -1.27
CA VAL A 99 -0.07 22.83 -2.75
C VAL A 99 -1.08 21.94 -3.46
N GLY A 100 -1.72 20.99 -2.77
CA GLY A 100 -2.65 20.02 -3.36
C GLY A 100 -3.86 20.64 -4.08
N ARG A 101 -4.27 21.88 -3.70
CA ARG A 101 -5.37 22.62 -4.36
C ARG A 101 -5.10 22.90 -5.84
N PHE A 102 -3.83 22.97 -6.27
CA PHE A 102 -3.48 23.19 -7.66
C PHE A 102 -3.77 21.96 -8.54
N ALA A 103 -4.12 20.81 -7.95
CA ALA A 103 -4.71 19.69 -8.69
C ALA A 103 -5.97 20.10 -9.48
N LEU A 104 -6.71 21.11 -8.99
CA LEU A 104 -7.88 21.67 -9.68
C LEU A 104 -7.51 22.26 -11.06
N SER A 105 -6.37 22.93 -11.21
CA SER A 105 -5.92 23.50 -12.48
C SER A 105 -5.51 22.44 -13.50
N ARG A 106 -5.04 21.28 -13.03
CA ARG A 106 -4.79 20.11 -13.89
C ARG A 106 -6.09 19.58 -14.49
N LEU A 107 -7.18 19.59 -13.75
CA LEU A 107 -8.45 18.99 -14.15
C LEU A 107 -9.28 19.90 -15.06
N GLY A 108 -9.28 21.23 -14.85
CA GLY A 108 -10.12 22.12 -15.64
C GLY A 108 -9.66 23.57 -15.73
N ARG A 109 -10.42 24.36 -16.49
CA ARG A 109 -10.09 25.75 -16.83
C ARG A 109 -10.60 26.77 -15.83
N SER A 110 -11.69 26.45 -15.14
CA SER A 110 -12.26 27.31 -14.10
C SER A 110 -12.85 26.47 -12.97
N VAL A 111 -12.90 27.06 -11.78
CA VAL A 111 -13.39 26.41 -10.58
C VAL A 111 -14.36 27.34 -9.85
N CYS A 112 -15.44 26.75 -9.36
CA CYS A 112 -16.33 27.36 -8.38
C CYS A 112 -16.38 26.47 -7.15
N MET A 113 -15.92 26.98 -6.00
CA MET A 113 -15.95 26.26 -4.73
C MET A 113 -16.93 26.98 -3.79
N LYS A 114 -17.88 26.22 -3.26
CA LYS A 114 -18.78 26.66 -2.19
C LYS A 114 -18.37 25.92 -0.92
N SER A 115 -18.14 26.63 0.16
CA SER A 115 -17.76 26.00 1.42
C SER A 115 -18.45 26.67 2.61
N LYS A 116 -18.69 25.87 3.64
CA LYS A 116 -19.30 26.35 4.88
C LYS A 116 -18.75 25.59 6.08
N LYS A 117 -18.24 26.33 7.03
CA LYS A 117 -17.86 25.84 8.34
C LYS A 117 -19.05 25.87 9.28
N GLN A 118 -19.11 24.98 10.24
CA GLN A 118 -20.19 24.94 11.21
C GLN A 118 -20.31 26.29 11.94
N LYS A 119 -21.54 26.83 12.07
CA LYS A 119 -21.84 28.10 12.72
C LYS A 119 -21.21 29.35 12.05
N SER A 120 -20.80 29.28 10.79
CA SER A 120 -20.32 30.44 10.02
C SER A 120 -21.22 30.72 8.82
N VAL A 121 -21.02 31.88 8.21
CA VAL A 121 -21.58 32.21 6.89
C VAL A 121 -20.83 31.38 5.85
N GLY A 122 -21.53 30.89 4.83
CA GLY A 122 -20.90 30.17 3.71
C GLY A 122 -20.11 31.14 2.83
N VAL A 123 -19.21 30.62 2.04
CA VAL A 123 -18.38 31.36 1.10
C VAL A 123 -18.42 30.74 -0.28
N ILE A 124 -18.23 31.56 -1.31
CA ILE A 124 -18.03 31.13 -2.70
C ILE A 124 -16.69 31.67 -3.17
N TRP A 125 -15.79 30.80 -3.53
CA TRP A 125 -14.53 31.14 -4.18
C TRP A 125 -14.58 30.69 -5.64
N LYS A 126 -14.22 31.60 -6.56
CA LYS A 126 -14.19 31.34 -8.00
C LYS A 126 -12.84 31.73 -8.56
N THR A 127 -12.34 30.95 -9.53
CA THR A 127 -11.12 31.28 -10.26
C THR A 127 -11.16 30.76 -11.70
N ASP A 128 -10.53 31.50 -12.58
CA ASP A 128 -10.15 31.10 -13.96
C ASP A 128 -8.63 30.97 -14.12
N TRP A 129 -7.93 30.93 -13.00
CA TRP A 129 -6.47 30.87 -12.85
C TRP A 129 -5.73 32.17 -13.20
N ASN A 130 -6.39 33.20 -13.72
CA ASN A 130 -5.83 34.53 -13.87
C ASN A 130 -6.32 35.44 -12.74
N THR A 131 -7.57 35.25 -12.34
CA THR A 131 -8.21 36.01 -11.26
C THR A 131 -8.94 35.09 -10.30
N SER A 132 -8.95 35.49 -9.03
CA SER A 132 -9.69 34.78 -7.99
C SER A 132 -10.62 35.76 -7.26
N VAL A 133 -11.89 35.36 -7.06
CA VAL A 133 -12.91 36.15 -6.41
C VAL A 133 -13.50 35.37 -5.24
N LEU A 134 -13.67 36.06 -4.11
CA LEU A 134 -14.31 35.52 -2.91
C LEU A 134 -15.58 36.34 -2.60
N GLU A 135 -16.71 35.65 -2.42
CA GLU A 135 -18.02 36.21 -2.12
C GLU A 135 -18.63 35.47 -0.92
N GLU A 136 -19.47 36.20 -0.15
CA GLU A 136 -20.31 35.54 0.86
C GLU A 136 -21.42 34.71 0.19
N ASN A 137 -21.69 33.53 0.74
CA ASN A 137 -22.81 32.69 0.35
C ASN A 137 -23.89 32.71 1.42
N SER A 138 -24.87 33.58 1.25
CA SER A 138 -26.04 33.68 2.14
C SER A 138 -27.09 32.58 1.90
N ALA A 139 -26.96 31.78 0.85
CA ALA A 139 -27.84 30.64 0.62
C ALA A 139 -27.67 29.57 1.70
N ALA A 140 -28.79 28.98 2.11
CA ALA A 140 -28.75 27.86 3.05
C ALA A 140 -27.95 26.70 2.41
N CYS A 141 -26.81 26.34 2.99
CA CYS A 141 -26.03 25.19 2.62
C CYS A 141 -25.57 24.45 3.87
N ASP A 142 -25.40 23.16 3.72
CA ASP A 142 -24.88 22.32 4.80
C ASP A 142 -23.38 22.55 5.01
N LYS A 143 -22.86 22.12 6.15
CA LYS A 143 -21.42 22.07 6.44
C LYS A 143 -20.71 21.19 5.41
N GLY A 144 -19.55 21.63 4.93
CA GLY A 144 -18.73 20.89 3.99
C GLY A 144 -18.21 21.74 2.83
N THR A 145 -17.74 21.09 1.78
CA THR A 145 -17.22 21.76 0.59
C THR A 145 -17.77 21.13 -0.68
N ASP A 146 -18.20 21.99 -1.62
CA ASP A 146 -18.66 21.65 -2.96
C ASP A 146 -17.76 22.35 -3.98
N ILE A 147 -16.97 21.60 -4.72
CA ILE A 147 -16.06 22.11 -5.75
C ILE A 147 -16.58 21.68 -7.12
N THR A 148 -16.93 22.63 -7.96
CA THR A 148 -17.30 22.39 -9.36
C THR A 148 -16.18 22.88 -10.26
N ILE A 149 -15.63 21.99 -11.08
CA ILE A 149 -14.60 22.25 -12.07
C ILE A 149 -15.25 22.25 -13.45
N VAL A 150 -15.08 23.33 -14.22
CA VAL A 150 -15.69 23.51 -15.53
C VAL A 150 -14.60 23.61 -16.62
N GLY A 151 -14.95 23.16 -17.81
CA GLY A 151 -14.03 23.17 -18.94
C GLY A 151 -12.91 22.13 -18.73
N LEU A 152 -13.30 20.87 -18.51
CA LEU A 152 -12.35 19.77 -18.29
C LEU A 152 -11.31 19.71 -19.41
N ARG A 153 -10.05 19.52 -19.04
CA ARG A 153 -8.94 19.40 -19.98
C ARG A 153 -8.98 18.08 -20.75
N GLU A 154 -9.46 17.03 -20.10
CA GLU A 154 -9.56 15.69 -20.65
C GLU A 154 -11.00 15.17 -20.66
N LYS A 155 -11.34 14.30 -21.61
CA LYS A 155 -12.65 13.67 -21.69
C LYS A 155 -12.73 12.45 -20.78
N TRP A 156 -13.81 12.36 -20.02
CA TRP A 156 -14.11 11.25 -19.12
C TRP A 156 -15.20 10.36 -19.73
N ASN A 157 -14.80 9.22 -20.26
CA ASN A 157 -15.73 8.17 -20.71
C ASN A 157 -15.91 7.11 -19.61
N LYS A 158 -16.91 6.23 -19.79
CA LYS A 158 -17.24 5.19 -18.83
C LYS A 158 -16.02 4.33 -18.42
N LYS A 159 -15.21 3.89 -19.37
CA LYS A 159 -14.01 3.06 -19.10
C LYS A 159 -12.99 3.81 -18.24
N ARG A 160 -12.79 5.09 -18.49
CA ARG A 160 -11.86 5.92 -17.69
C ARG A 160 -12.38 6.12 -16.27
N ILE A 161 -13.71 6.29 -16.09
CA ILE A 161 -14.34 6.38 -14.77
C ILE A 161 -14.23 5.04 -14.02
N GLU A 162 -14.40 3.91 -14.69
CA GLU A 162 -14.18 2.59 -14.09
C GLU A 162 -12.70 2.39 -13.67
N ASN A 163 -11.76 2.86 -14.48
CA ASN A 163 -10.33 2.83 -14.14
C ASN A 163 -10.01 3.74 -12.95
N LEU A 164 -10.63 4.93 -12.86
CA LEU A 164 -10.51 5.80 -11.69
C LEU A 164 -11.02 5.10 -10.42
N CYS A 165 -12.16 4.41 -10.49
CA CYS A 165 -12.69 3.65 -9.36
C CYS A 165 -11.66 2.60 -8.88
N LYS A 166 -11.08 1.82 -9.80
CA LYS A 166 -10.04 0.84 -9.49
C LYS A 166 -8.75 1.49 -8.95
N TYR A 167 -8.40 2.66 -9.45
CA TYR A 167 -7.25 3.41 -8.96
C TYR A 167 -7.46 3.86 -7.51
N LEU A 168 -8.63 4.45 -7.21
CA LEU A 168 -8.97 4.86 -5.84
C LEU A 168 -9.12 3.67 -4.89
N GLU A 169 -9.69 2.55 -5.35
CA GLU A 169 -9.74 1.28 -4.61
C GLU A 169 -8.35 0.84 -4.14
N LYS A 170 -7.32 0.90 -5.02
CA LYS A 170 -5.94 0.52 -4.70
C LYS A 170 -5.21 1.55 -3.84
N THR A 171 -5.54 2.83 -4.00
CA THR A 171 -4.79 3.92 -3.36
C THR A 171 -5.34 4.37 -2.02
N TYR A 172 -6.61 4.12 -1.74
CA TYR A 172 -7.25 4.48 -0.48
C TYR A 172 -7.53 3.24 0.37
N TYR A 173 -6.87 3.14 1.53
CA TYR A 173 -6.95 1.99 2.43
C TYR A 173 -7.94 2.18 3.57
N ASP A 174 -8.04 3.40 4.12
CA ASP A 174 -8.90 3.70 5.27
C ASP A 174 -10.38 3.75 4.86
N THR A 175 -11.22 3.00 5.56
CA THR A 175 -12.66 2.93 5.32
C THR A 175 -13.47 4.00 6.06
N SER A 176 -12.82 4.94 6.72
CA SER A 176 -13.50 5.97 7.54
C SER A 176 -14.23 7.02 6.71
N MET A 177 -13.92 7.16 5.42
CA MET A 177 -14.61 8.03 4.47
C MET A 177 -15.16 7.20 3.31
N GLU A 178 -16.48 7.26 3.08
CA GLU A 178 -17.09 6.67 1.89
C GLU A 178 -16.82 7.55 0.67
N ILE A 179 -16.30 6.96 -0.41
CA ILE A 179 -16.09 7.64 -1.69
C ILE A 179 -17.09 7.07 -2.70
N ARG A 180 -17.93 7.93 -3.27
CA ARG A 180 -18.94 7.55 -4.27
C ARG A 180 -18.70 8.24 -5.60
N ILE A 181 -18.59 7.49 -6.67
CA ILE A 181 -18.39 8.00 -8.03
C ILE A 181 -19.72 7.91 -8.80
N ILE A 182 -20.17 9.04 -9.33
CA ILE A 182 -21.45 9.20 -10.01
C ILE A 182 -21.19 9.76 -11.42
N ALA A 183 -21.77 9.11 -12.44
CA ALA A 183 -21.79 9.59 -13.82
C ALA A 183 -23.08 9.11 -14.50
N ASP A 184 -23.30 9.46 -15.79
CA ASP A 184 -24.44 8.90 -16.53
C ASP A 184 -24.36 7.36 -16.53
N LYS A 185 -25.42 6.73 -16.01
CA LYS A 185 -25.53 5.24 -15.87
C LYS A 185 -24.38 4.57 -15.08
N TYR A 186 -23.68 5.32 -14.25
CA TYR A 186 -22.63 4.81 -13.35
C TYR A 186 -22.80 5.42 -11.97
N ASP A 187 -23.04 4.60 -10.98
CA ASP A 187 -23.14 5.02 -9.58
C ASP A 187 -22.57 3.91 -8.71
N LYS A 188 -21.38 4.15 -8.14
CA LYS A 188 -20.66 3.14 -7.34
C LYS A 188 -19.93 3.78 -6.17
N ILE A 189 -19.94 3.06 -5.05
CA ILE A 189 -19.04 3.29 -3.93
C ILE A 189 -17.70 2.60 -4.27
N VAL A 190 -16.60 3.29 -4.05
CA VAL A 190 -15.25 2.73 -4.19
C VAL A 190 -15.09 1.59 -3.18
N PRO A 191 -14.86 0.36 -3.63
CA PRO A 191 -14.77 -0.78 -2.72
C PRO A 191 -13.44 -0.81 -1.97
N VAL A 192 -13.38 -1.62 -0.91
CA VAL A 192 -12.12 -1.92 -0.21
C VAL A 192 -11.30 -2.89 -1.06
N HIS A 193 -10.05 -2.55 -1.35
CA HIS A 193 -9.19 -3.37 -2.21
C HIS A 193 -8.81 -4.70 -1.58
N PHE A 194 -8.37 -4.68 -0.32
CA PHE A 194 -8.03 -5.89 0.41
C PHE A 194 -9.17 -6.27 1.37
N PRO A 195 -9.94 -7.33 1.08
CA PRO A 195 -10.87 -7.89 2.03
C PRO A 195 -10.11 -8.49 3.21
N LYS A 196 -10.81 -8.80 4.29
CA LYS A 196 -10.22 -9.56 5.39
C LYS A 196 -9.62 -10.86 4.87
N ALA A 197 -8.36 -11.12 5.24
CA ALA A 197 -7.68 -12.34 4.82
C ALA A 197 -8.29 -13.56 5.49
N GLU A 198 -8.78 -14.51 4.68
CA GLU A 198 -9.40 -15.76 5.12
C GLU A 198 -8.82 -16.91 4.31
N ALA A 199 -7.99 -17.73 4.98
CA ALA A 199 -7.38 -18.91 4.36
C ALA A 199 -8.46 -19.90 3.89
N GLY A 200 -8.34 -20.36 2.65
CA GLY A 200 -9.32 -21.22 1.98
C GLY A 200 -10.45 -20.47 1.26
N ILE A 201 -10.56 -19.14 1.43
CA ILE A 201 -11.55 -18.31 0.76
C ILE A 201 -10.86 -17.40 -0.26
N ASN A 202 -9.99 -16.49 0.19
CA ASN A 202 -9.32 -15.50 -0.69
C ASN A 202 -7.80 -15.63 -0.71
N CYS A 203 -7.25 -16.56 0.03
CA CYS A 203 -5.84 -16.96 -0.02
C CYS A 203 -5.71 -18.44 0.43
N ARG A 204 -4.63 -19.11 0.02
CA ARG A 204 -4.28 -20.42 0.57
C ARG A 204 -3.66 -20.30 1.96
N SER A 205 -2.79 -19.30 2.11
CA SER A 205 -2.22 -18.93 3.41
C SER A 205 -2.23 -17.42 3.56
N ASN A 206 -2.61 -16.95 4.74
CA ASN A 206 -2.45 -15.58 5.19
C ASN A 206 -1.20 -15.47 6.05
N ILE A 207 -0.35 -14.49 5.76
CA ILE A 207 0.88 -14.19 6.51
C ILE A 207 0.74 -12.78 7.07
N ALA A 208 0.64 -12.66 8.39
CA ALA A 208 0.63 -11.39 9.09
C ALA A 208 1.98 -11.14 9.76
N LEU A 209 2.54 -9.96 9.54
CA LEU A 209 3.77 -9.49 10.16
C LEU A 209 3.45 -8.32 11.08
N GLN A 210 4.05 -8.36 12.28
CA GLN A 210 4.05 -7.26 13.24
C GLN A 210 5.48 -7.01 13.68
N TYR A 211 6.02 -5.86 13.31
CA TYR A 211 7.34 -5.42 13.73
C TYR A 211 7.23 -4.37 14.81
N SER A 212 7.94 -4.54 15.90
CA SER A 212 8.04 -3.59 16.99
C SER A 212 9.35 -3.78 17.75
N ASP A 213 10.07 -2.70 17.99
CA ASP A 213 11.28 -2.63 18.83
C ASP A 213 12.29 -3.78 18.56
N GLY A 214 12.66 -3.98 17.29
CA GLY A 214 13.65 -4.99 16.89
C GLY A 214 13.14 -6.43 16.86
N ALA A 215 11.88 -6.66 17.19
CA ALA A 215 11.25 -7.97 17.15
C ALA A 215 10.20 -8.07 16.03
N LEU A 216 10.26 -9.14 15.24
CA LEU A 216 9.29 -9.43 14.20
C LEU A 216 8.46 -10.65 14.59
N THR A 217 7.15 -10.44 14.77
CA THR A 217 6.19 -11.54 14.92
C THR A 217 5.62 -11.91 13.57
N THR A 218 5.80 -13.16 13.15
CA THR A 218 5.23 -13.73 11.94
C THR A 218 4.15 -14.73 12.32
N THR A 219 2.90 -14.45 11.93
CA THR A 219 1.74 -15.34 12.13
C THR A 219 1.25 -15.83 10.78
N VAL A 220 1.11 -17.15 10.64
CA VAL A 220 0.57 -17.79 9.43
C VAL A 220 -0.72 -18.51 9.77
N LYS A 221 -1.76 -18.29 8.95
CA LYS A 221 -2.98 -19.08 8.93
C LYS A 221 -3.10 -19.72 7.56
N SER A 222 -3.18 -21.05 7.49
CA SER A 222 -3.16 -21.80 6.24
C SER A 222 -4.33 -22.76 6.12
N ASP A 223 -4.88 -22.87 4.93
CA ASP A 223 -5.82 -23.91 4.52
C ASP A 223 -5.35 -24.56 3.21
N GLU A 224 -4.03 -24.60 2.99
CA GLU A 224 -3.41 -25.10 1.77
C GLU A 224 -3.52 -26.61 1.64
N PHE A 225 -3.41 -27.36 2.75
CA PHE A 225 -3.29 -28.80 2.77
C PHE A 225 -4.55 -29.50 3.28
N GLU A 226 -4.79 -30.72 2.78
CA GLU A 226 -5.84 -31.59 3.34
C GLU A 226 -5.55 -31.90 4.80
N SER A 227 -6.61 -32.04 5.62
CA SER A 227 -6.47 -32.33 7.05
C SER A 227 -5.73 -33.63 7.32
N SER A 228 -5.81 -34.62 6.41
CA SER A 228 -5.08 -35.89 6.47
C SER A 228 -3.56 -35.74 6.35
N ALA A 229 -3.07 -34.59 5.87
CA ALA A 229 -1.63 -34.29 5.78
C ALA A 229 -0.97 -34.17 7.16
N SER A 230 -1.73 -33.85 8.21
CA SER A 230 -1.23 -33.74 9.59
C SER A 230 -0.55 -35.02 10.10
N ARG A 231 -0.96 -36.20 9.61
CA ARG A 231 -0.31 -37.49 9.96
C ARG A 231 1.17 -37.58 9.56
N TYR A 232 1.59 -36.79 8.56
CA TYR A 232 2.99 -36.71 8.15
C TYR A 232 3.76 -35.59 8.85
N CYS A 233 3.05 -34.74 9.59
CA CYS A 233 3.59 -33.54 10.25
C CYS A 233 3.22 -33.53 11.74
N PRO A 234 3.59 -34.56 12.54
CA PRO A 234 3.13 -34.68 13.94
C PRO A 234 3.65 -33.55 14.85
N ASP A 235 4.73 -32.90 14.48
CA ASP A 235 5.41 -31.84 15.23
C ASP A 235 5.15 -30.44 14.64
N VAL A 236 4.28 -30.31 13.63
CA VAL A 236 3.97 -29.03 12.98
C VAL A 236 2.48 -28.92 12.75
N ASP A 237 1.86 -27.86 13.24
CA ASP A 237 0.48 -27.52 12.87
C ASP A 237 0.44 -27.02 11.42
N ILE A 238 -0.22 -27.77 10.54
CA ILE A 238 -0.35 -27.44 9.12
C ILE A 238 -1.30 -26.28 8.83
N LYS A 239 -2.04 -25.81 9.85
CA LYS A 239 -3.03 -24.74 9.73
C LYS A 239 -2.58 -23.43 10.37
N LYS A 240 -1.69 -23.49 11.35
CA LYS A 240 -1.25 -22.32 12.12
C LYS A 240 0.24 -22.39 12.43
N PHE A 241 0.87 -21.23 12.34
CA PHE A 241 2.25 -21.06 12.73
C PHE A 241 2.44 -19.65 13.27
N GLU A 242 3.22 -19.52 14.33
CA GLU A 242 3.61 -18.24 14.89
C GLU A 242 5.03 -18.31 15.40
N ILE A 243 5.83 -17.30 15.09
CA ILE A 243 7.19 -17.16 15.57
C ILE A 243 7.50 -15.69 15.85
N LYS A 244 8.21 -15.44 16.92
CA LYS A 244 8.83 -14.15 17.21
C LYS A 244 10.31 -14.25 16.92
N THR A 245 10.77 -13.46 15.97
CA THR A 245 12.15 -13.44 15.46
C THR A 245 12.86 -12.20 15.94
N ASP A 246 14.04 -12.37 16.50
CA ASP A 246 14.99 -11.30 16.79
C ASP A 246 15.62 -10.86 15.47
N VAL A 247 15.27 -9.65 15.03
CA VAL A 247 15.70 -9.10 13.73
C VAL A 247 17.20 -8.88 13.70
N ILE A 248 17.80 -8.39 14.78
CA ILE A 248 19.24 -8.12 14.86
C ILE A 248 20.02 -9.42 14.67
N LYS A 249 19.54 -10.50 15.28
CA LYS A 249 20.20 -11.81 15.15
C LYS A 249 20.12 -12.36 13.73
N GLU A 250 18.99 -12.19 13.03
CA GLU A 250 18.81 -12.63 11.63
C GLU A 250 19.61 -11.77 10.65
N LEU A 251 19.81 -10.49 10.94
CA LEU A 251 20.61 -9.57 10.12
C LEU A 251 22.11 -9.77 10.28
N LYS A 252 22.59 -10.32 11.40
CA LYS A 252 24.03 -10.58 11.62
C LYS A 252 24.58 -11.46 10.50
N GLY A 253 25.65 -10.98 9.84
CA GLY A 253 26.29 -11.66 8.70
C GLY A 253 25.62 -11.41 7.35
N THR A 254 24.69 -10.48 7.26
CA THR A 254 24.18 -9.96 5.98
C THR A 254 24.99 -8.73 5.55
N GLU A 255 25.09 -8.51 4.24
CA GLU A 255 25.79 -7.33 3.67
C GLU A 255 25.24 -5.99 4.20
N ILE A 256 23.97 -5.96 4.59
CA ILE A 256 23.31 -4.73 5.03
C ILE A 256 23.87 -4.21 6.36
N VAL A 257 24.33 -5.10 7.24
CA VAL A 257 24.95 -4.71 8.53
C VAL A 257 26.30 -4.03 8.30
N GLU A 258 27.02 -4.44 7.24
CA GLU A 258 28.29 -3.82 6.87
C GLU A 258 28.12 -2.41 6.28
N LEU A 259 26.88 -2.07 5.81
CA LEU A 259 26.55 -0.76 5.27
C LEU A 259 26.04 0.23 6.31
N VAL A 260 25.83 -0.21 7.55
CA VAL A 260 25.39 0.64 8.65
C VAL A 260 26.63 1.19 9.37
N ASP A 261 26.88 2.49 9.25
CA ASP A 261 27.98 3.18 9.91
C ASP A 261 27.73 3.37 11.42
N ASP A 262 26.45 3.38 11.83
CA ASP A 262 26.00 3.55 13.20
C ASP A 262 25.77 2.21 13.92
N ASP A 263 25.45 2.27 15.21
CA ASP A 263 25.00 1.10 15.96
C ASP A 263 23.68 0.58 15.37
N ILE A 264 23.69 -0.64 14.86
CA ILE A 264 22.54 -1.30 14.22
C ILE A 264 21.30 -1.31 15.14
N ASP A 265 21.49 -1.42 16.45
CA ASP A 265 20.40 -1.41 17.43
C ASP A 265 19.68 -0.07 17.46
N SER A 266 20.41 1.04 17.31
CA SER A 266 19.84 2.39 17.22
C SER A 266 19.06 2.57 15.94
N VAL A 267 19.65 2.22 14.81
CA VAL A 267 19.02 2.35 13.47
C VAL A 267 17.72 1.53 13.38
N ILE A 268 17.70 0.32 13.94
CA ILE A 268 16.52 -0.54 13.97
C ILE A 268 15.40 0.07 14.83
N LYS A 269 15.71 0.70 15.96
CA LYS A 269 14.72 1.38 16.80
C LYS A 269 14.14 2.62 16.14
N GLU A 270 14.96 3.38 15.42
CA GLU A 270 14.50 4.57 14.69
C GLU A 270 13.55 4.25 13.54
N LEU A 271 13.58 3.02 13.03
CA LEU A 271 12.68 2.60 11.94
C LEU A 271 11.21 2.70 12.33
N GLY A 272 10.88 2.52 13.63
CA GLY A 272 9.51 2.55 14.14
C GLY A 272 8.71 1.29 13.81
N ASP A 273 7.53 1.19 14.41
CA ASP A 273 6.65 0.03 14.27
C ASP A 273 5.97 0.01 12.90
N PHE A 274 5.78 -1.18 12.34
CA PHE A 274 5.01 -1.38 11.12
C PHE A 274 4.36 -2.76 11.07
N SER A 275 3.40 -2.93 10.17
CA SER A 275 2.72 -4.21 9.97
C SER A 275 2.56 -4.55 8.50
N ALA A 276 2.40 -5.84 8.21
CA ALA A 276 2.09 -6.31 6.87
C ALA A 276 1.08 -7.46 6.90
N ASN A 277 0.32 -7.59 5.84
CA ASN A 277 -0.62 -8.69 5.65
C ASN A 277 -0.54 -9.19 4.22
N PHE A 278 -0.13 -10.46 4.05
CA PHE A 278 0.05 -11.07 2.74
C PHE A 278 -0.89 -12.24 2.51
N PHE A 279 -1.32 -12.36 1.27
CA PHE A 279 -2.18 -13.39 0.72
C PHE A 279 -1.34 -14.26 -0.21
N PHE A 280 -0.98 -15.46 0.24
CA PHE A 280 -0.26 -16.41 -0.58
C PHE A 280 -1.24 -17.28 -1.36
N ASN A 281 -1.05 -17.35 -2.68
CA ASN A 281 -1.83 -18.15 -3.60
C ASN A 281 -0.95 -18.99 -4.51
N LEU A 282 -1.46 -20.14 -4.90
CA LEU A 282 -0.77 -21.10 -5.77
C LEU A 282 -1.80 -21.85 -6.60
N THR A 283 -1.61 -21.88 -7.91
CA THR A 283 -2.29 -22.81 -8.82
C THR A 283 -1.50 -24.12 -8.86
N SER A 284 -2.15 -25.24 -8.68
CA SER A 284 -1.55 -26.58 -8.64
C SER A 284 -2.06 -27.41 -9.80
N SER A 285 -1.20 -28.29 -10.35
CA SER A 285 -1.65 -29.39 -11.21
C SER A 285 -2.36 -30.47 -10.37
N ASN A 286 -3.13 -31.37 -11.02
CA ASN A 286 -3.71 -32.54 -10.35
C ASN A 286 -2.60 -33.43 -9.73
N GLU A 287 -1.49 -33.61 -10.44
CA GLU A 287 -0.33 -34.39 -9.97
C GLU A 287 0.26 -33.76 -8.69
N ASP A 288 0.50 -32.45 -8.68
CA ASP A 288 1.02 -31.77 -7.49
C ASP A 288 0.02 -31.78 -6.33
N LYS A 289 -1.29 -31.66 -6.62
CA LYS A 289 -2.34 -31.75 -5.61
C LYS A 289 -2.27 -33.09 -4.89
N ASP A 290 -2.22 -34.20 -5.62
CA ASP A 290 -2.16 -35.53 -5.04
C ASP A 290 -0.81 -35.77 -4.33
N LYS A 291 0.30 -35.34 -4.95
CA LYS A 291 1.65 -35.49 -4.44
C LYS A 291 1.86 -34.77 -3.11
N PHE A 292 1.39 -33.55 -3.00
CA PHE A 292 1.60 -32.69 -1.82
C PHE A 292 0.36 -32.55 -0.95
N MET A 293 -0.72 -33.27 -1.26
CA MET A 293 -1.99 -33.20 -0.54
C MET A 293 -2.56 -31.79 -0.44
N TYR A 294 -2.46 -31.02 -1.53
CA TYR A 294 -3.09 -29.72 -1.58
C TYR A 294 -4.62 -29.88 -1.58
N LYS A 295 -5.30 -29.03 -0.80
CA LYS A 295 -6.77 -29.05 -0.71
C LYS A 295 -7.44 -28.54 -1.98
N TYR A 296 -6.81 -27.61 -2.67
CA TYR A 296 -7.33 -26.92 -3.85
C TYR A 296 -6.40 -27.02 -5.04
N LEU A 297 -6.96 -27.03 -6.26
CA LEU A 297 -6.21 -26.78 -7.49
C LEU A 297 -5.88 -25.30 -7.61
N ASP A 298 -6.88 -24.46 -7.34
CA ASP A 298 -6.78 -23.00 -7.34
C ASP A 298 -7.55 -22.40 -6.15
N THR A 299 -7.32 -21.14 -5.82
CA THR A 299 -8.06 -20.46 -4.76
C THR A 299 -9.36 -19.92 -5.35
N PRO A 300 -10.54 -20.18 -4.71
CA PRO A 300 -11.84 -19.80 -5.26
C PRO A 300 -12.01 -18.31 -5.57
N GLN A 301 -11.40 -17.46 -4.76
CA GLN A 301 -11.39 -16.02 -4.94
C GLN A 301 -9.96 -15.51 -4.80
N ASN A 302 -9.31 -15.23 -5.92
CA ASN A 302 -7.96 -14.69 -5.90
C ASN A 302 -7.96 -13.19 -5.70
N VAL A 303 -7.11 -12.70 -4.81
CA VAL A 303 -6.70 -11.31 -4.74
C VAL A 303 -5.64 -11.07 -5.81
N GLU A 304 -5.73 -9.97 -6.56
CA GLU A 304 -4.75 -9.60 -7.59
C GLU A 304 -3.35 -9.55 -6.98
N SER A 305 -2.37 -10.20 -7.62
CA SER A 305 -0.99 -10.21 -7.14
C SER A 305 -0.38 -8.82 -7.11
N GLY A 306 0.55 -8.62 -6.18
CA GLY A 306 1.23 -7.36 -5.95
C GLY A 306 1.12 -6.91 -4.51
N ILE A 307 2.13 -6.18 -4.04
CA ILE A 307 2.20 -5.71 -2.66
C ILE A 307 2.16 -4.18 -2.66
N ILE A 308 1.17 -3.63 -1.94
CA ILE A 308 0.96 -2.20 -1.84
C ILE A 308 1.54 -1.69 -0.52
N LEU A 309 2.27 -0.59 -0.56
CA LEU A 309 2.76 0.10 0.62
C LEU A 309 1.85 1.30 0.92
N TYR A 310 1.18 1.26 2.06
CA TYR A 310 0.34 2.35 2.56
C TYR A 310 1.07 3.11 3.67
N ARG A 311 1.00 4.43 3.57
CA ARG A 311 1.31 5.33 4.69
C ARG A 311 0.01 5.87 5.23
N ASN A 312 -0.39 5.39 6.41
CA ASN A 312 -1.70 5.66 7.01
C ASN A 312 -2.84 5.30 6.05
N ALA A 313 -3.65 6.27 5.60
CA ALA A 313 -4.84 6.03 4.80
C ALA A 313 -4.58 5.83 3.28
N PHE A 314 -3.37 6.16 2.77
CA PHE A 314 -3.13 6.20 1.33
C PHE A 314 -1.86 5.47 0.91
N SER A 315 -1.91 4.86 -0.28
CA SER A 315 -0.71 4.24 -0.86
C SER A 315 0.35 5.29 -1.20
N ILE A 316 1.60 4.87 -1.10
CA ILE A 316 2.73 5.66 -1.59
C ILE A 316 2.84 5.44 -3.10
N SER A 317 2.99 6.52 -3.85
CA SER A 317 3.20 6.49 -5.30
C SER A 317 4.35 5.54 -5.66
N SER A 318 4.23 4.81 -6.78
CA SER A 318 5.13 3.75 -7.23
C SER A 318 5.11 2.44 -6.42
N TYR A 319 4.40 2.37 -5.29
CA TYR A 319 4.23 1.15 -4.48
C TYR A 319 2.78 0.66 -4.47
N GLU A 320 2.09 0.78 -5.61
CA GLU A 320 0.67 0.46 -5.80
C GLU A 320 0.45 -0.97 -6.31
N GLY A 321 1.38 -1.88 -6.01
CA GLY A 321 1.30 -3.31 -6.35
C GLY A 321 1.76 -3.68 -7.76
N LYS A 322 2.14 -2.72 -8.60
CA LYS A 322 2.66 -3.00 -9.96
C LYS A 322 4.15 -3.32 -9.98
N LYS A 323 4.93 -2.65 -9.14
CA LYS A 323 6.38 -2.85 -9.00
C LYS A 323 6.64 -3.93 -7.95
N ASP A 324 7.50 -4.89 -8.26
CA ASP A 324 8.04 -5.85 -7.29
C ASP A 324 9.13 -5.17 -6.43
N TRP A 325 8.70 -4.30 -5.53
CA TRP A 325 9.61 -3.50 -4.71
C TRP A 325 10.29 -4.30 -3.59
N LEU A 326 9.73 -5.46 -3.21
CA LEU A 326 10.38 -6.41 -2.30
C LEU A 326 11.38 -7.32 -3.03
N GLY A 327 11.43 -7.29 -4.36
CA GLY A 327 12.36 -8.09 -5.16
C GLY A 327 12.08 -9.60 -5.12
N LEU A 328 10.84 -10.02 -4.87
CA LEU A 328 10.46 -11.45 -4.76
C LEU A 328 10.77 -12.22 -6.03
N GLY A 329 10.52 -11.63 -7.19
CA GLY A 329 10.82 -12.23 -8.48
C GLY A 329 12.33 -12.43 -8.70
N LYS A 330 13.16 -11.43 -8.40
CA LYS A 330 14.62 -11.55 -8.46
C LYS A 330 15.13 -12.62 -7.50
N ARG A 331 14.61 -12.63 -6.26
CA ARG A 331 14.98 -13.58 -5.20
C ARG A 331 14.61 -15.02 -5.57
N SER A 332 13.42 -15.26 -6.13
CA SER A 332 12.98 -16.60 -6.56
C SER A 332 13.75 -17.11 -7.77
N ARG A 333 14.10 -16.25 -8.73
CA ARG A 333 14.92 -16.62 -9.90
C ARG A 333 16.35 -17.00 -9.52
N LYS A 334 16.94 -16.34 -8.51
CA LYS A 334 18.26 -16.73 -7.96
C LYS A 334 18.24 -18.06 -7.23
N SER A 335 17.08 -18.52 -6.82
CA SER A 335 16.91 -19.76 -6.04
C SER A 335 15.76 -20.61 -6.59
N PRO A 336 15.95 -21.28 -7.75
CA PRO A 336 14.88 -21.95 -8.50
C PRO A 336 14.48 -23.32 -7.91
N ALA A 337 14.91 -23.65 -6.70
CA ALA A 337 14.62 -24.92 -6.07
C ALA A 337 13.11 -25.16 -5.88
N ALA A 338 12.66 -26.41 -6.00
CA ALA A 338 11.30 -26.79 -5.65
C ALA A 338 11.08 -26.72 -4.12
N ALA A 339 9.84 -26.52 -3.69
CA ALA A 339 9.51 -26.44 -2.26
C ALA A 339 9.82 -27.74 -1.48
N SER A 340 9.84 -28.88 -2.16
CA SER A 340 10.24 -30.18 -1.61
C SER A 340 11.75 -30.43 -1.58
N HIS A 341 12.55 -29.51 -2.15
CA HIS A 341 14.00 -29.72 -2.25
C HIS A 341 14.67 -29.67 -0.87
N PRO A 342 15.60 -30.60 -0.55
CA PRO A 342 16.24 -30.68 0.77
C PRO A 342 17.00 -29.43 1.18
N SER A 343 17.53 -28.66 0.22
CA SER A 343 18.31 -27.44 0.49
C SER A 343 17.52 -26.32 1.20
N GLY A 344 16.17 -26.37 1.16
CA GLY A 344 15.36 -25.27 1.69
C GLY A 344 15.48 -23.97 0.88
N ALA A 345 15.98 -24.06 -0.35
CA ALA A 345 16.24 -22.89 -1.18
C ALA A 345 15.04 -22.37 -1.97
N TRP A 346 13.84 -23.00 -1.85
CA TRP A 346 12.63 -22.48 -2.48
C TRP A 346 12.28 -21.09 -1.96
N ARG A 347 11.81 -20.23 -2.85
CA ARG A 347 11.36 -18.86 -2.53
C ARG A 347 10.02 -18.59 -3.18
N VAL A 348 9.18 -17.83 -2.45
CA VAL A 348 7.91 -17.32 -2.98
C VAL A 348 8.16 -16.46 -4.21
N ARG A 349 7.31 -16.61 -5.23
CA ARG A 349 7.35 -15.81 -6.45
C ARG A 349 6.45 -14.58 -6.33
N GLU A 350 6.77 -13.52 -7.06
CA GLU A 350 6.00 -12.28 -7.10
C GLU A 350 4.52 -12.48 -7.46
N ASN A 351 4.22 -13.39 -8.39
CA ASN A 351 2.86 -13.71 -8.82
C ASN A 351 2.09 -14.64 -7.85
N GLN A 352 2.72 -15.10 -6.79
CA GLN A 352 2.09 -15.94 -5.75
C GLN A 352 1.70 -15.11 -4.51
N MET A 353 2.10 -13.84 -4.45
CA MET A 353 1.90 -12.99 -3.29
C MET A 353 1.10 -11.75 -3.67
N ALA A 354 0.04 -11.50 -2.92
CA ALA A 354 -0.66 -10.22 -2.87
C ALA A 354 -0.59 -9.68 -1.44
N GLY A 355 -0.92 -8.41 -1.24
CA GLY A 355 -1.04 -7.89 0.11
C GLY A 355 -0.58 -6.46 0.27
N TYR A 356 -0.39 -6.09 1.51
CA TYR A 356 -0.05 -4.72 1.85
C TYR A 356 0.88 -4.64 3.06
N VAL A 357 1.60 -3.53 3.11
CA VAL A 357 2.41 -3.11 4.26
C VAL A 357 1.89 -1.77 4.72
N LEU A 358 1.76 -1.59 6.03
CA LEU A 358 1.29 -0.37 6.67
C LEU A 358 2.42 0.28 7.44
N ILE A 359 2.70 1.53 7.11
CA ILE A 359 3.60 2.41 7.86
C ILE A 359 2.87 3.66 8.31
N ASP A 360 3.37 4.28 9.37
CA ASP A 360 2.87 5.54 9.90
C ASP A 360 3.80 6.69 9.55
N LYS A 361 3.22 7.87 9.31
CA LYS A 361 3.96 9.07 8.91
C LYS A 361 4.93 9.57 10.01
N LYS A 362 4.58 9.36 11.28
CA LYS A 362 5.36 9.84 12.42
C LYS A 362 6.28 8.75 12.96
N GLU A 363 5.73 7.55 13.18
CA GLU A 363 6.49 6.42 13.70
C GLU A 363 7.62 6.00 12.75
N ASN A 364 7.35 6.02 11.43
CA ASN A 364 8.32 5.66 10.40
C ASN A 364 8.86 6.90 9.65
N ALA A 365 9.12 8.00 10.37
CA ALA A 365 9.56 9.28 9.79
C ALA A 365 10.88 9.18 9.00
N VAL A 366 11.73 8.22 9.33
CA VAL A 366 13.00 7.93 8.63
C VAL A 366 12.80 7.38 7.22
N LEU A 367 11.64 6.79 6.92
CA LEU A 367 11.25 6.38 5.57
C LEU A 367 10.68 7.60 4.81
N GLN A 368 11.57 8.45 4.32
CA GLN A 368 11.22 9.73 3.69
C GLN A 368 10.72 9.56 2.26
N ASP A 369 9.80 10.44 1.85
CA ASP A 369 9.38 10.53 0.44
C ASP A 369 10.45 11.21 -0.40
N MET A 370 10.70 10.68 -1.60
CA MET A 370 11.53 11.36 -2.59
C MET A 370 10.98 12.77 -2.89
N ALA A 371 11.87 13.71 -3.23
CA ALA A 371 11.49 15.09 -3.53
C ALA A 371 10.44 15.21 -4.66
N ASN A 372 10.49 14.32 -5.64
CA ASN A 372 9.55 14.23 -6.76
C ASN A 372 8.24 13.49 -6.41
N ARG A 373 8.06 13.02 -5.16
CA ARG A 373 6.91 12.24 -4.66
C ARG A 373 6.65 10.91 -5.40
N GLN A 374 7.65 10.38 -6.10
CA GLN A 374 7.53 9.13 -6.87
C GLN A 374 8.10 7.93 -6.12
N GLY A 375 7.93 7.88 -4.80
CA GLY A 375 8.38 6.77 -3.97
C GLY A 375 9.09 7.21 -2.70
N LEU A 376 9.71 6.24 -2.04
CA LEU A 376 10.57 6.45 -0.88
C LEU A 376 12.01 6.63 -1.31
N ASP A 377 12.75 7.40 -0.52
CA ASP A 377 14.21 7.45 -0.61
C ASP A 377 14.79 6.08 -0.25
N GLU A 378 15.54 5.46 -1.17
CA GLU A 378 16.11 4.12 -1.00
C GLU A 378 17.39 4.17 -0.14
N ASN A 379 17.34 4.88 1.00
CA ASN A 379 18.41 4.98 1.99
C ASN A 379 18.55 3.67 2.80
N ILE A 380 19.44 3.69 3.80
CA ILE A 380 19.71 2.51 4.64
C ILE A 380 18.47 2.05 5.42
N TYR A 381 17.62 2.96 5.89
CA TYR A 381 16.38 2.62 6.60
C TYR A 381 15.38 1.90 5.69
N TYR A 382 15.27 2.31 4.42
CA TYR A 382 14.45 1.62 3.45
C TYR A 382 14.98 0.20 3.17
N GLN A 383 16.28 0.03 3.03
CA GLN A 383 16.89 -1.28 2.82
C GLN A 383 16.64 -2.21 4.01
N LEU A 384 16.83 -1.72 5.25
CA LEU A 384 16.50 -2.46 6.47
C LEU A 384 15.01 -2.82 6.55
N PHE A 385 14.15 -1.87 6.26
CA PHE A 385 12.69 -2.10 6.21
C PHE A 385 12.32 -3.25 5.26
N VAL A 386 12.88 -3.27 4.05
CA VAL A 386 12.66 -4.35 3.08
C VAL A 386 13.20 -5.68 3.61
N GLU A 387 14.44 -5.71 4.16
CA GLU A 387 15.03 -6.94 4.71
C GLU A 387 14.23 -7.50 5.88
N ILE A 388 13.70 -6.65 6.77
CA ILE A 388 12.85 -7.11 7.89
C ILE A 388 11.57 -7.79 7.36
N ILE A 389 10.93 -7.23 6.33
CA ILE A 389 9.78 -7.88 5.70
C ILE A 389 10.17 -9.21 5.07
N LEU A 390 11.33 -9.27 4.41
CA LEU A 390 11.85 -10.51 3.81
C LEU A 390 12.20 -11.58 4.84
N ILE A 391 12.62 -11.20 6.05
CA ILE A 391 12.79 -12.14 7.19
C ILE A 391 11.44 -12.81 7.50
N GLY A 392 10.36 -12.06 7.63
CA GLY A 392 9.03 -12.61 7.88
C GLY A 392 8.53 -13.53 6.76
N ILE A 393 8.75 -13.16 5.50
CA ILE A 393 8.43 -14.00 4.35
C ILE A 393 9.28 -15.30 4.37
N LYS A 394 10.55 -15.22 4.77
CA LYS A 394 11.44 -16.38 4.91
C LYS A 394 10.96 -17.35 6.00
N GLU A 395 10.37 -16.86 7.09
CA GLU A 395 9.77 -17.73 8.11
C GLU A 395 8.56 -18.51 7.54
N PHE A 396 7.71 -17.85 6.77
CA PHE A 396 6.63 -18.55 6.04
C PHE A 396 7.19 -19.59 5.06
N GLU A 397 8.24 -19.27 4.31
CA GLU A 397 8.90 -20.19 3.38
C GLU A 397 9.45 -21.41 4.11
N ARG A 398 10.10 -21.22 5.27
CA ARG A 398 10.64 -22.30 6.13
C ARG A 398 9.50 -23.21 6.63
N TYR A 399 8.44 -22.61 7.17
CA TYR A 399 7.26 -23.32 7.63
C TYR A 399 6.64 -24.19 6.53
N ARG A 400 6.32 -23.57 5.39
CA ARG A 400 5.72 -24.27 4.25
C ARG A 400 6.60 -25.39 3.71
N GLN A 401 7.89 -25.15 3.54
CA GLN A 401 8.85 -26.15 3.07
C GLN A 401 8.96 -27.33 4.01
N ASN A 402 8.93 -27.09 5.33
CA ASN A 402 8.97 -28.14 6.33
C ASN A 402 7.78 -29.11 6.15
N ILE A 403 6.57 -28.58 5.98
CA ILE A 403 5.35 -29.37 5.73
C ILE A 403 5.48 -30.16 4.42
N ILE A 404 5.83 -29.49 3.32
CA ILE A 404 5.94 -30.14 2.00
C ILE A 404 6.99 -31.26 1.98
N ARG A 405 8.14 -31.05 2.63
CA ARG A 405 9.18 -32.09 2.73
C ARG A 405 8.69 -33.30 3.50
N LYS A 406 7.99 -33.12 4.60
CA LYS A 406 7.41 -34.21 5.40
C LYS A 406 6.34 -34.98 4.62
N ILE A 407 5.44 -34.29 3.94
CA ILE A 407 4.45 -34.93 3.06
C ILE A 407 5.13 -35.69 1.92
N ASN A 408 6.19 -35.13 1.33
CA ASN A 408 6.88 -35.74 0.20
C ASN A 408 7.58 -37.09 0.57
N ILE A 409 7.84 -37.35 1.85
CA ILE A 409 8.36 -38.63 2.32
C ILE A 409 7.41 -39.79 1.95
N LYS A 410 6.09 -39.57 1.94
CA LYS A 410 5.09 -40.56 1.52
C LYS A 410 5.34 -41.10 0.09
N ASN A 411 5.89 -40.24 -0.78
CA ASN A 411 6.10 -40.55 -2.20
C ASN A 411 7.44 -41.25 -2.48
N GLN A 412 8.23 -41.53 -1.44
CA GLN A 412 9.52 -42.22 -1.58
C GLN A 412 9.34 -43.73 -1.45
N PRO A 413 10.11 -44.52 -2.18
CA PRO A 413 10.19 -45.99 -1.99
C PRO A 413 10.50 -46.32 -0.51
N ASP A 414 9.95 -47.41 -0.01
CA ASP A 414 10.09 -47.79 1.41
C ASP A 414 11.56 -47.98 1.84
N GLU A 415 12.43 -48.42 0.96
CA GLU A 415 13.87 -48.53 1.20
C GLU A 415 14.54 -47.15 1.52
N GLN A 416 13.98 -46.04 1.00
CA GLN A 416 14.50 -44.71 1.25
C GLN A 416 13.89 -44.03 2.48
N LYS A 417 12.76 -44.53 2.99
CA LYS A 417 12.09 -43.96 4.17
C LYS A 417 12.83 -44.27 5.47
N ALA A 418 13.63 -45.31 5.51
CA ALA A 418 14.37 -45.75 6.68
C ALA A 418 15.66 -44.96 6.98
N THR A 419 16.14 -44.12 6.04
CA THR A 419 17.39 -43.35 6.21
C THR A 419 17.13 -41.98 6.72
N PRO A 420 17.73 -41.49 7.85
CA PRO A 420 17.63 -40.13 8.33
C PRO A 420 18.04 -39.12 7.25
N VAL A 421 17.37 -37.96 7.22
CA VAL A 421 17.61 -36.91 6.20
C VAL A 421 19.05 -36.39 6.24
N SER A 422 19.71 -36.42 7.41
CA SER A 422 21.12 -36.06 7.59
C SER A 422 22.09 -36.98 6.80
N ASP A 423 21.78 -38.26 6.69
CA ASP A 423 22.67 -39.23 6.07
C ASP A 423 22.50 -39.31 4.53
N ARG A 424 21.38 -38.81 4.01
CA ARG A 424 21.12 -38.79 2.57
C ARG A 424 21.93 -37.72 1.81
N VAL A 425 22.40 -36.70 2.48
CA VAL A 425 23.25 -35.63 1.90
C VAL A 425 24.69 -36.08 1.76
N ILE A 426 25.12 -37.04 2.58
CA ILE A 426 26.52 -37.53 2.65
C ILE A 426 26.79 -38.68 1.68
N SER A 427 25.75 -39.40 1.21
CA SER A 427 25.89 -40.62 0.42
C SER A 427 25.95 -40.47 -1.11
N LYS A 428 26.03 -39.23 -1.65
CA LYS A 428 26.40 -39.03 -3.05
C LYS A 428 27.86 -38.65 -3.15
N PRO A 429 28.74 -39.52 -3.73
CA PRO A 429 30.10 -39.10 -4.06
C PRO A 429 30.01 -37.94 -5.06
N SER A 430 30.65 -36.86 -4.78
CA SER A 430 30.91 -35.79 -5.70
C SER A 430 31.67 -36.32 -6.89
N SER A 431 31.01 -36.47 -8.03
CA SER A 431 31.69 -36.56 -9.32
C SER A 431 32.23 -35.16 -9.68
N ILE A 432 33.21 -34.72 -8.92
CA ILE A 432 34.12 -33.67 -9.31
C ILE A 432 35.41 -34.43 -9.71
N ASN A 433 35.50 -34.81 -10.95
CA ASN A 433 36.72 -34.96 -11.71
C ASN A 433 36.36 -35.34 -13.14
N GLU A 434 36.34 -34.30 -13.97
CA GLU A 434 36.67 -34.42 -15.42
C GLU A 434 36.26 -33.09 -16.10
N PHE A 435 37.08 -32.05 -15.89
CA PHE A 435 37.33 -31.02 -16.90
C PHE A 435 38.72 -30.43 -16.64
N THR A 436 39.74 -31.23 -17.00
CA THR A 436 41.05 -30.72 -17.37
C THR A 436 41.48 -31.52 -18.62
N ARG A 437 41.15 -30.91 -19.77
CA ARG A 437 41.96 -30.93 -20.97
C ARG A 437 41.41 -29.89 -21.96
#